data_2b9b14df90811b2f64e445128dc350e5
#
_entry.id   2b9b14df90811b2f64e445128dc350e5
#
_cell.length_a   1.000
_cell.length_b   1.000
_cell.length_c   1.000
_cell.angle_alpha   90.00
_cell.angle_beta   90.00
_cell.angle_gamma   90.00
#
_symmetry.space_group_name_H-M   'P 1'
#
loop_
_entity.id
_entity.type
_entity.pdbx_description
1 polymer ?
#
loop_
_entity_poly.entity_id
_entity_poly.type
_entity_poly.pdbx_seq_one_letter_code
_entity_poly.pdbx_strand_id
1 'polypeptide(L)'
;MTMEYDVRAFRVWWDETNEIGRVDWAAGATCTLPEAKGVLTAVNALGRGKVPVLVDSRGAGTMDRPSRELFKSSDGSFACTAILAGSAVNRMVANFFLGLNQTAAPVRLFTSEAEAVSWLRTQP
;
A
#
# COMPACT_ATOMS: atom_id res chain seq x y z
N MET A 1 -1.51 -15.44 17.78
CA MET A 1 -2.53 -14.41 18.04
C MET A 1 -3.19 -14.00 16.74
N THR A 2 -4.50 -13.97 16.74
CA THR A 2 -5.27 -13.61 15.56
C THR A 2 -5.39 -12.10 15.44
N MET A 3 -5.10 -11.55 14.27
CA MET A 3 -5.34 -10.14 14.00
C MET A 3 -6.82 -9.91 13.72
N GLU A 4 -7.39 -8.90 14.38
CA GLU A 4 -8.81 -8.59 14.25
C GLU A 4 -9.02 -7.60 13.10
N TYR A 5 -8.86 -8.08 11.87
CA TYR A 5 -9.15 -7.29 10.68
C TYR A 5 -9.97 -8.12 9.69
N ASP A 6 -10.62 -7.41 8.77
CA ASP A 6 -11.38 -8.08 7.72
C ASP A 6 -10.40 -8.67 6.71
N VAL A 7 -10.30 -10.01 6.72
CA VAL A 7 -9.38 -10.73 5.82
C VAL A 7 -9.76 -10.57 4.35
N ARG A 8 -10.97 -10.05 4.07
CA ARG A 8 -11.42 -9.82 2.71
C ARG A 8 -11.15 -8.39 2.24
N ALA A 9 -10.64 -7.52 3.14
CA ALA A 9 -10.42 -6.11 2.81
C ALA A 9 -9.23 -5.91 1.87
N PHE A 10 -8.23 -6.77 1.97
CA PHE A 10 -7.04 -6.67 1.14
C PHE A 10 -6.39 -8.03 0.97
N ARG A 11 -5.52 -8.12 -0.06
CA ARG A 11 -4.66 -9.27 -0.30
C ARG A 11 -3.23 -8.78 -0.45
N VAL A 12 -2.29 -9.45 0.21
CA VAL A 12 -0.85 -9.18 0.07
C VAL A 12 -0.18 -10.41 -0.54
N TRP A 13 0.63 -10.20 -1.57
CA TRP A 13 1.30 -11.28 -2.27
C TRP A 13 2.59 -10.79 -2.92
N TRP A 14 3.46 -11.73 -3.25
CA TRP A 14 4.73 -11.45 -3.91
C TRP A 14 4.58 -11.68 -5.41
N ASP A 15 4.91 -10.66 -6.18
CA ASP A 15 4.92 -10.73 -7.64
C ASP A 15 6.32 -11.14 -8.09
N GLU A 16 6.49 -12.40 -8.38
CA GLU A 16 7.78 -12.98 -8.73
C GLU A 16 8.32 -12.46 -10.06
N THR A 17 7.43 -12.16 -11.00
CA THR A 17 7.82 -11.67 -12.32
C THR A 17 8.47 -10.29 -12.24
N ASN A 18 7.92 -9.41 -11.44
CA ASN A 18 8.38 -8.03 -11.31
C ASN A 18 9.23 -7.79 -10.06
N GLU A 19 9.31 -8.79 -9.18
CA GLU A 19 10.07 -8.73 -7.92
C GLU A 19 9.60 -7.59 -7.03
N ILE A 20 8.29 -7.49 -6.86
CA ILE A 20 7.66 -6.48 -6.00
C ILE A 20 6.62 -7.12 -5.10
N GLY A 21 6.38 -6.52 -3.94
CA GLY A 21 5.24 -6.84 -3.11
C GLY A 21 3.99 -6.17 -3.67
N ARG A 22 2.85 -6.83 -3.56
CA ARG A 22 1.58 -6.26 -4.00
C ARG A 22 0.57 -6.28 -2.87
N VAL A 23 -0.14 -5.16 -2.74
CA VAL A 23 -1.25 -5.01 -1.80
C VAL A 23 -2.47 -4.61 -2.62
N ASP A 24 -3.45 -5.51 -2.71
CA ASP A 24 -4.66 -5.28 -3.49
C ASP A 24 -5.83 -5.03 -2.53
N TRP A 25 -6.41 -3.84 -2.55
CA TRP A 25 -7.57 -3.51 -1.72
C TRP A 25 -8.86 -3.90 -2.43
N ALA A 26 -9.75 -4.53 -1.70
CA ALA A 26 -11.06 -4.91 -2.22
C ALA A 26 -11.93 -3.69 -2.50
N ALA A 27 -12.91 -3.85 -3.38
CA ALA A 27 -13.85 -2.78 -3.71
C ALA A 27 -14.61 -2.32 -2.46
N GLY A 28 -14.61 -1.01 -2.23
CA GLY A 28 -15.30 -0.41 -1.09
C GLY A 28 -14.65 -0.66 0.26
N ALA A 29 -13.46 -1.26 0.30
CA ALA A 29 -12.80 -1.59 1.56
C ALA A 29 -12.50 -0.35 2.39
N THR A 30 -12.70 -0.50 3.71
CA THR A 30 -12.33 0.54 4.67
C THR A 30 -11.05 0.11 5.39
N CYS A 31 -10.07 0.99 5.43
CA CYS A 31 -8.83 0.74 6.15
C CYS A 31 -8.92 1.38 7.54
N THR A 32 -9.10 0.55 8.56
CA THR A 32 -8.97 0.96 9.95
C THR A 32 -7.63 0.46 10.49
N LEU A 33 -7.32 0.81 11.74
CA LEU A 33 -6.02 0.45 12.31
C LEU A 33 -5.69 -1.05 12.24
N PRO A 34 -6.64 -1.98 12.51
CA PRO A 34 -6.34 -3.40 12.36
C PRO A 34 -5.93 -3.79 10.94
N GLU A 35 -6.61 -3.24 9.90
CA GLU A 35 -6.24 -3.51 8.50
C GLU A 35 -4.87 -2.95 8.17
N ALA A 36 -4.55 -1.74 8.65
CA ALA A 36 -3.23 -1.15 8.41
C ALA A 36 -2.12 -2.00 9.03
N LYS A 37 -2.31 -2.46 10.26
CA LYS A 37 -1.38 -3.39 10.92
C LYS A 37 -1.26 -4.69 10.14
N GLY A 38 -2.38 -5.20 9.63
CA GLY A 38 -2.42 -6.41 8.83
C GLY A 38 -1.59 -6.30 7.56
N VAL A 39 -1.69 -5.17 6.87
CA VAL A 39 -0.89 -4.92 5.67
C VAL A 39 0.61 -4.96 5.99
N LEU A 40 1.04 -4.23 7.02
CA LEU A 40 2.45 -4.18 7.40
C LEU A 40 2.97 -5.56 7.80
N THR A 41 2.19 -6.29 8.59
CA THR A 41 2.55 -7.64 9.00
C THR A 41 2.65 -8.58 7.80
N ALA A 42 1.68 -8.51 6.88
CA ALA A 42 1.66 -9.39 5.71
C ALA A 42 2.81 -9.11 4.75
N VAL A 43 3.15 -7.84 4.53
CA VAL A 43 4.30 -7.49 3.69
C VAL A 43 5.59 -7.99 4.33
N ASN A 44 5.74 -7.80 5.64
CA ASN A 44 6.91 -8.32 6.35
C ASN A 44 6.98 -9.85 6.29
N ALA A 45 5.84 -10.52 6.32
CA ALA A 45 5.77 -11.98 6.26
C ALA A 45 6.16 -12.56 4.89
N LEU A 46 6.26 -11.71 3.85
CA LEU A 46 6.81 -12.16 2.57
C LEU A 46 8.28 -12.60 2.69
N GLY A 47 8.96 -12.17 3.76
CA GLY A 47 10.32 -12.61 4.05
C GLY A 47 11.37 -12.06 3.11
N ARG A 48 11.11 -10.94 2.45
CA ARG A 48 11.98 -10.34 1.45
C ARG A 48 12.68 -9.06 1.94
N GLY A 49 12.53 -8.72 3.23
CA GLY A 49 13.08 -7.48 3.77
C GLY A 49 12.35 -6.26 3.22
N LYS A 50 13.06 -5.16 3.04
CA LYS A 50 12.51 -3.96 2.43
C LYS A 50 12.36 -4.16 0.93
N VAL A 51 11.14 -4.13 0.44
CA VAL A 51 10.82 -4.37 -0.97
C VAL A 51 10.05 -3.20 -1.55
N PRO A 52 10.12 -3.02 -2.88
CA PRO A 52 9.19 -2.13 -3.57
C PRO A 52 7.77 -2.70 -3.44
N VAL A 53 6.79 -1.84 -3.21
CA VAL A 53 5.42 -2.27 -3.02
C VAL A 53 4.49 -1.50 -3.94
N LEU A 54 3.63 -2.23 -4.65
CA LEU A 54 2.53 -1.66 -5.42
C LEU A 54 1.25 -1.82 -4.61
N VAL A 55 0.63 -0.70 -4.29
CA VAL A 55 -0.67 -0.69 -3.60
C VAL A 55 -1.76 -0.38 -4.60
N ASP A 56 -2.58 -1.39 -4.92
CA ASP A 56 -3.71 -1.22 -5.83
C ASP A 56 -4.93 -0.81 -5.02
N SER A 57 -5.27 0.46 -5.10
CA SER A 57 -6.42 1.03 -4.38
C SER A 57 -7.51 1.52 -5.32
N ARG A 58 -7.56 0.98 -6.55
CA ARG A 58 -8.51 1.45 -7.56
C ARG A 58 -9.97 1.35 -7.15
N GLY A 59 -10.33 0.39 -6.33
CA GLY A 59 -11.71 0.25 -5.86
C GLY A 59 -11.89 0.55 -4.37
N ALA A 60 -10.83 0.95 -3.69
CA ALA A 60 -10.87 1.12 -2.24
C ALA A 60 -11.74 2.30 -1.81
N GLY A 61 -12.26 2.21 -0.59
CA GLY A 61 -13.14 3.21 -0.01
C GLY A 61 -12.40 4.27 0.79
N THR A 62 -12.31 4.10 2.11
CA THR A 62 -11.77 5.11 3.00
C THR A 62 -10.66 4.57 3.88
N MET A 63 -9.86 5.48 4.41
CA MET A 63 -8.82 5.18 5.39
C MET A 63 -8.99 6.14 6.57
N ASP A 64 -9.01 5.61 7.79
CA ASP A 64 -9.13 6.45 8.96
C ASP A 64 -7.79 7.11 9.35
N ARG A 65 -7.86 8.06 10.27
CA ARG A 65 -6.67 8.78 10.70
C ARG A 65 -5.64 7.89 11.42
N PRO A 66 -6.03 6.99 12.33
CA PRO A 66 -5.04 6.10 12.96
C PRO A 66 -4.26 5.26 11.96
N SER A 67 -4.92 4.80 10.88
CA SER A 67 -4.24 4.05 9.82
C SER A 67 -3.22 4.91 9.10
N ARG A 68 -3.57 6.15 8.75
CA ARG A 68 -2.63 7.08 8.12
C ARG A 68 -1.42 7.33 9.00
N GLU A 69 -1.65 7.55 10.29
CA GLU A 69 -0.57 7.79 11.23
C GLU A 69 0.35 6.57 11.35
N LEU A 70 -0.22 5.37 11.34
CA LEU A 70 0.57 4.15 11.39
C LEU A 70 1.45 4.02 10.14
N PHE A 71 0.90 4.20 8.95
CA PHE A 71 1.69 4.10 7.71
C PHE A 71 2.79 5.16 7.68
N LYS A 72 2.48 6.37 8.14
CA LYS A 72 3.46 7.44 8.22
C LYS A 72 4.59 7.13 9.20
N SER A 73 4.27 6.59 10.37
CA SER A 73 5.27 6.24 11.38
C SER A 73 6.07 5.00 10.99
N SER A 74 5.58 4.21 10.02
CA SER A 74 6.25 3.03 9.49
C SER A 74 7.04 3.33 8.23
N ASP A 75 7.28 4.60 7.93
CA ASP A 75 8.09 5.02 6.80
C ASP A 75 9.46 4.34 6.87
N GLY A 76 9.87 3.77 5.75
CA GLY A 76 11.08 2.98 5.67
C GLY A 76 10.86 1.49 5.81
N SER A 77 9.63 1.04 6.09
CA SER A 77 9.31 -0.39 6.09
C SER A 77 9.31 -0.97 4.68
N PHE A 78 9.03 -0.14 3.67
CA PHE A 78 9.11 -0.50 2.26
C PHE A 78 10.25 0.26 1.61
N ALA A 79 10.85 -0.31 0.56
CA ALA A 79 11.91 0.37 -0.18
C ALA A 79 11.37 1.57 -0.92
N CYS A 80 10.21 1.42 -1.53
CA CYS A 80 9.45 2.48 -2.19
C CYS A 80 8.02 2.00 -2.38
N THR A 81 7.10 2.92 -2.65
CA THR A 81 5.68 2.59 -2.78
C THR A 81 5.09 3.29 -4.00
N ALA A 82 4.45 2.53 -4.88
CA ALA A 82 3.61 3.06 -5.93
C ALA A 82 2.15 2.83 -5.52
N ILE A 83 1.34 3.88 -5.60
CA ILE A 83 -0.08 3.80 -5.28
C ILE A 83 -0.85 3.88 -6.58
N LEU A 84 -1.56 2.82 -6.92
CA LEU A 84 -2.36 2.75 -8.13
C LEU A 84 -3.79 3.15 -7.82
N ALA A 85 -4.24 4.25 -8.43
CA ALA A 85 -5.58 4.79 -8.25
C ALA A 85 -6.41 4.57 -9.51
N GLY A 86 -7.72 4.73 -9.41
CA GLY A 86 -8.62 4.73 -10.57
C GLY A 86 -8.50 6.03 -11.36
N SER A 87 -9.42 6.22 -12.31
CA SER A 87 -9.44 7.44 -13.14
C SER A 87 -9.68 8.69 -12.32
N ALA A 88 -10.33 8.56 -11.15
CA ALA A 88 -10.47 9.63 -10.18
C ALA A 88 -9.78 9.16 -8.89
N VAL A 89 -9.02 10.04 -8.25
CA VAL A 89 -8.39 9.74 -6.96
C VAL A 89 -9.48 9.54 -5.93
N ASN A 90 -9.56 8.34 -5.35
CA ASN A 90 -10.55 8.07 -4.32
C ASN A 90 -10.09 8.63 -2.97
N ARG A 91 -11.04 8.68 -2.03
CA ARG A 91 -10.80 9.32 -0.73
C ARG A 91 -9.68 8.63 0.05
N MET A 92 -9.60 7.32 0.00
CA MET A 92 -8.56 6.57 0.70
C MET A 92 -7.18 6.95 0.17
N VAL A 93 -7.01 6.97 -1.14
CA VAL A 93 -5.74 7.33 -1.78
C VAL A 93 -5.37 8.77 -1.46
N ALA A 94 -6.33 9.70 -1.56
CA ALA A 94 -6.07 11.10 -1.26
C ALA A 94 -5.59 11.29 0.18
N ASN A 95 -6.27 10.66 1.13
CA ASN A 95 -5.92 10.77 2.55
C ASN A 95 -4.55 10.16 2.84
N PHE A 96 -4.27 9.01 2.24
CA PHE A 96 -2.98 8.34 2.39
C PHE A 96 -1.86 9.21 1.83
N PHE A 97 -2.03 9.72 0.62
CA PHE A 97 -1.00 10.51 -0.07
C PHE A 97 -0.70 11.81 0.66
N LEU A 98 -1.73 12.49 1.18
CA LEU A 98 -1.55 13.71 1.96
C LEU A 98 -0.71 13.45 3.23
N GLY A 99 -0.84 12.27 3.82
CA GLY A 99 -0.07 11.90 5.00
C GLY A 99 1.36 11.49 4.69
N LEU A 100 1.68 11.20 3.43
CA LEU A 100 2.97 10.65 3.03
C LEU A 100 3.82 11.60 2.19
N ASN A 101 3.43 12.86 2.07
CA ASN A 101 4.15 13.80 1.20
C ASN A 101 5.56 14.16 1.70
N GLN A 102 5.92 13.74 2.90
CA GLN A 102 7.24 14.00 3.49
C GLN A 102 7.91 12.71 3.96
N THR A 103 7.68 11.61 3.27
CA THR A 103 8.28 10.33 3.63
C THR A 103 9.74 10.24 3.22
N ALA A 104 10.53 9.46 3.97
CA ALA A 104 11.93 9.17 3.61
C ALA A 104 12.01 8.24 2.41
N ALA A 105 11.13 7.25 2.33
CA ALA A 105 11.06 6.34 1.20
C ALA A 105 10.21 6.96 0.07
N PRO A 106 10.61 6.80 -1.20
CA PRO A 106 9.82 7.37 -2.31
C PRO A 106 8.40 6.80 -2.36
N VAL A 107 7.42 7.69 -2.55
CA VAL A 107 6.02 7.33 -2.75
C VAL A 107 5.50 8.10 -3.94
N ARG A 108 4.83 7.41 -4.86
CA ARG A 108 4.28 8.06 -6.05
C ARG A 108 2.93 7.48 -6.44
N LEU A 109 2.06 8.35 -6.96
CA LEU A 109 0.71 8.00 -7.39
C LEU A 109 0.69 7.73 -8.90
N PHE A 110 -0.01 6.66 -9.30
CA PHE A 110 -0.16 6.28 -10.70
C PHE A 110 -1.62 5.95 -11.01
N THR A 111 -1.98 6.07 -12.27
CA THR A 111 -3.25 5.58 -12.80
C THR A 111 -3.06 4.42 -13.79
N SER A 112 -1.81 4.12 -14.13
CA SER A 112 -1.45 3.00 -15.03
C SER A 112 -0.61 1.99 -14.24
N GLU A 113 -1.05 0.74 -14.23
CA GLU A 113 -0.31 -0.34 -13.57
C GLU A 113 1.06 -0.54 -14.20
N ALA A 114 1.14 -0.50 -15.53
CA ALA A 114 2.40 -0.70 -16.24
C ALA A 114 3.42 0.38 -15.86
N GLU A 115 2.98 1.63 -15.78
CA GLU A 115 3.86 2.74 -15.39
C GLU A 115 4.29 2.61 -13.93
N ALA A 116 3.38 2.19 -13.05
CA ALA A 116 3.68 1.99 -11.64
C ALA A 116 4.75 0.91 -11.46
N VAL A 117 4.60 -0.23 -12.12
CA VAL A 117 5.58 -1.32 -12.06
C VAL A 117 6.92 -0.86 -12.61
N SER A 118 6.91 -0.17 -13.74
CA SER A 118 8.14 0.34 -14.36
C SER A 118 8.89 1.27 -13.41
N TRP A 119 8.17 2.19 -12.77
CA TRP A 119 8.78 3.12 -11.82
C TRP A 119 9.39 2.38 -10.62
N LEU A 120 8.66 1.41 -10.05
CA LEU A 120 9.17 0.63 -8.90
C LEU A 120 10.46 -0.08 -9.24
N ARG A 121 10.59 -0.60 -10.45
CA ARG A 121 11.77 -1.34 -10.87
C ARG A 121 12.98 -0.44 -11.12
N THR A 122 12.79 0.86 -11.25
CA THR A 122 13.89 1.81 -11.46
C THR A 122 14.43 2.38 -10.15
N GLN A 123 13.76 2.11 -9.03
CA GLN A 123 14.19 2.63 -7.73
C GLN A 123 15.35 1.78 -7.18
N PRO A 124 16.35 2.41 -6.53
CA PRO A 124 17.49 1.69 -5.95
C PRO A 124 17.11 0.76 -4.80
#